data_21efc8785bdf2ff63354d4fca4825e61
#
_entry.id   21efc8785bdf2ff63354d4fca4825e61
#
_cell.length_a   1.000
_cell.length_b   1.000
_cell.length_c   1.000
_cell.angle_alpha   90.00
_cell.angle_beta   90.00
_cell.angle_gamma   90.00
#
_symmetry.space_group_name_H-M   'P 1'
#
loop_
_entity.id
_entity.type
_entity.pdbx_description
1 polymer ?
#
loop_
_entity_poly.entity_id
_entity_poly.type
_entity_poly.pdbx_seq_one_letter_code
_entity_poly.pdbx_strand_id
1 'polypeptide(L)'
;MLLCLVAGAQSRTYVIGFYNLENLFDIYDDPAKNDQEYLPDGANQWTQAKYEKKLANMAKVIRSMRDDNGRYHTILGVSEIENRMVLEDLVAQPAIADANYQIVHYDGPDRRGVDVALLYKPEQFTFIESESIPFTFEGSDIDFSDIDTDYFRTRDILMVHGTIAGEHFAFYVMHLPSRVGGKGGNLRSRGAEIAYNHAMRMMEKYPGIKIVAMGDMNDDPFDESMAEYLHGRETLGEVGPRDFFNPFLTMIKDGMGSLCYQGQWSIYDQLLVNSNLALAPDGGLKLMQINKGYYGRIYKKRFMMTKSGQYKGYPLRTFSQGSFISGYSDHFPTYIVINKEL
;
A
#
# COMPACT_ATOMS: atom_id res chain seq x y z
N MET A 1 -42.73 0.50 34.72
CA MET A 1 -41.73 -0.36 34.09
C MET A 1 -41.01 0.49 33.03
N LEU A 2 -39.90 1.12 33.43
CA LEU A 2 -39.09 1.99 32.53
C LEU A 2 -38.25 1.08 31.64
N LEU A 3 -38.55 1.02 30.35
CA LEU A 3 -37.63 0.42 29.37
C LEU A 3 -36.43 1.39 29.20
N CYS A 4 -35.29 1.08 29.81
CA CYS A 4 -34.02 1.67 29.39
C CYS A 4 -33.69 1.13 27.99
N LEU A 5 -33.95 1.93 26.95
CA LEU A 5 -33.32 1.76 25.65
C LEU A 5 -31.83 2.04 25.84
N VAL A 6 -31.05 0.98 25.95
CA VAL A 6 -29.59 1.09 25.76
C VAL A 6 -29.39 1.40 24.27
N ALA A 7 -29.27 2.67 23.95
CA ALA A 7 -28.77 3.07 22.64
C ALA A 7 -27.35 2.50 22.50
N GLY A 8 -27.24 1.38 21.83
CA GLY A 8 -25.91 0.86 21.45
C GLY A 8 -25.20 1.94 20.65
N ALA A 9 -24.04 2.37 21.12
CA ALA A 9 -23.21 3.34 20.42
C ALA A 9 -22.98 2.85 18.99
N GLN A 10 -23.50 3.60 18.02
CA GLN A 10 -23.32 3.30 16.60
C GLN A 10 -21.87 3.59 16.25
N SER A 11 -21.05 2.56 16.03
CA SER A 11 -19.65 2.75 15.64
C SER A 11 -19.52 2.86 14.12
N ARG A 12 -18.69 3.78 13.65
CA ARG A 12 -18.31 3.90 12.24
C ARG A 12 -16.92 3.33 12.04
N THR A 13 -16.82 2.28 11.24
CA THR A 13 -15.58 1.56 10.96
C THR A 13 -15.13 1.82 9.54
N TYR A 14 -13.85 2.11 9.35
CA TYR A 14 -13.20 2.34 8.07
C TYR A 14 -12.01 1.40 7.92
N VAL A 15 -11.77 0.92 6.71
CA VAL A 15 -10.67 0.02 6.39
C VAL A 15 -9.71 0.77 5.47
N ILE A 16 -8.44 0.78 5.82
CA ILE A 16 -7.36 1.39 5.04
C ILE A 16 -6.40 0.27 4.66
N GLY A 17 -6.14 0.07 3.38
CA GLY A 17 -5.34 -1.04 2.88
C GLY A 17 -4.33 -0.63 1.84
N PHE A 18 -3.42 -1.57 1.56
CA PHE A 18 -2.45 -1.49 0.50
C PHE A 18 -2.36 -2.83 -0.25
N TYR A 19 -2.18 -2.77 -1.58
CA TYR A 19 -1.99 -3.96 -2.41
C TYR A 19 -1.04 -3.68 -3.58
N ASN A 20 0.08 -4.38 -3.64
CA ASN A 20 0.93 -4.44 -4.82
C ASN A 20 0.23 -5.31 -5.87
N LEU A 21 -0.05 -4.75 -7.06
CA LEU A 21 -0.83 -5.42 -8.10
C LEU A 21 0.02 -6.29 -9.06
N GLU A 22 1.32 -6.41 -8.79
CA GLU A 22 2.28 -7.18 -9.60
C GLU A 22 2.17 -6.84 -11.08
N ASN A 23 2.75 -5.70 -11.49
CA ASN A 23 2.87 -5.27 -12.88
C ASN A 23 1.52 -5.28 -13.63
N LEU A 24 0.56 -4.45 -13.19
CA LEU A 24 -0.69 -4.23 -13.90
C LEU A 24 -0.46 -3.27 -15.07
N PHE A 25 -0.07 -3.82 -16.22
CA PHE A 25 0.12 -3.12 -17.49
C PHE A 25 -1.08 -3.31 -18.40
N ASP A 26 -1.30 -2.34 -19.29
CA ASP A 26 -2.18 -2.53 -20.44
C ASP A 26 -1.44 -3.27 -21.57
N ILE A 27 -1.90 -3.14 -22.81
CA ILE A 27 -1.33 -3.83 -23.98
C ILE A 27 -0.75 -2.86 -25.03
N TYR A 28 -0.65 -1.59 -24.69
CA TYR A 28 -0.20 -0.53 -25.58
C TYR A 28 1.22 -0.09 -25.21
N ASP A 29 2.05 0.15 -26.22
CA ASP A 29 3.43 0.61 -26.05
C ASP A 29 3.45 2.08 -25.60
N ASP A 30 4.12 2.37 -24.48
CA ASP A 30 4.55 3.72 -24.13
C ASP A 30 6.00 3.92 -24.57
N PRO A 31 6.24 4.64 -25.69
CA PRO A 31 7.59 4.79 -26.23
C PRO A 31 8.56 5.52 -25.30
N ALA A 32 8.08 6.11 -24.18
CA ALA A 32 8.91 6.75 -23.17
C ALA A 32 9.31 5.79 -22.02
N LYS A 33 8.78 4.56 -22.02
CA LYS A 33 8.97 3.57 -20.96
C LYS A 33 9.60 2.27 -21.48
N ASN A 34 10.11 1.45 -20.57
CA ASN A 34 10.63 0.11 -20.86
C ASN A 34 9.58 -0.95 -20.52
N ASP A 35 8.45 -0.93 -21.22
CA ASP A 35 7.27 -1.78 -21.00
C ASP A 35 7.13 -2.90 -22.03
N GLN A 36 8.07 -3.03 -22.99
CA GLN A 36 8.00 -3.92 -24.14
C GLN A 36 7.75 -5.38 -23.78
N GLU A 37 8.10 -5.82 -22.57
CA GLU A 37 7.79 -7.19 -22.13
C GLU A 37 6.28 -7.42 -21.89
N TYR A 38 5.51 -6.34 -21.69
CA TYR A 38 4.05 -6.34 -21.48
C TYR A 38 3.26 -6.00 -22.73
N LEU A 39 3.86 -6.14 -23.92
CA LEU A 39 3.14 -6.02 -25.20
C LEU A 39 2.67 -7.39 -25.70
N PRO A 40 1.67 -7.43 -26.61
CA PRO A 40 1.18 -8.68 -27.16
C PRO A 40 2.23 -9.51 -27.91
N ASP A 41 3.24 -8.86 -28.50
CA ASP A 41 4.38 -9.46 -29.19
C ASP A 41 5.66 -9.46 -28.33
N GLY A 42 5.59 -8.94 -27.09
CA GLY A 42 6.68 -8.92 -26.14
C GLY A 42 6.97 -10.27 -25.49
N ALA A 43 7.98 -10.29 -24.61
CA ALA A 43 8.44 -11.52 -23.96
C ALA A 43 7.34 -12.25 -23.17
N ASN A 44 6.45 -11.53 -22.52
CA ASN A 44 5.33 -12.06 -21.75
C ASN A 44 4.12 -12.41 -22.63
N GLN A 45 4.15 -12.05 -23.95
CA GLN A 45 3.00 -12.18 -24.85
C GLN A 45 1.72 -11.66 -24.17
N TRP A 46 1.78 -10.40 -23.70
CA TRP A 46 0.74 -9.79 -22.87
C TRP A 46 -0.46 -9.39 -23.70
N THR A 47 -1.30 -10.38 -24.03
CA THR A 47 -2.49 -10.20 -24.87
C THR A 47 -3.64 -9.58 -24.08
N GLN A 48 -4.65 -9.03 -24.80
CA GLN A 48 -5.90 -8.53 -24.24
C GLN A 48 -6.54 -9.54 -23.26
N ALA A 49 -6.56 -10.82 -23.62
CA ALA A 49 -7.14 -11.86 -22.77
C ALA A 49 -6.37 -12.05 -21.44
N LYS A 50 -5.04 -11.89 -21.43
CA LYS A 50 -4.23 -11.94 -20.21
C LYS A 50 -4.46 -10.70 -19.36
N TYR A 51 -4.53 -9.52 -19.96
CA TYR A 51 -4.84 -8.26 -19.30
C TYR A 51 -6.22 -8.30 -18.61
N GLU A 52 -7.27 -8.65 -19.35
CA GLU A 52 -8.63 -8.81 -18.81
C GLU A 52 -8.68 -9.83 -17.66
N LYS A 53 -7.94 -10.94 -17.81
CA LYS A 53 -7.83 -11.94 -16.75
C LYS A 53 -7.14 -11.41 -15.51
N LYS A 54 -6.09 -10.62 -15.65
CA LYS A 54 -5.39 -9.96 -14.55
C LYS A 54 -6.32 -8.99 -13.84
N LEU A 55 -7.02 -8.11 -14.54
CA LEU A 55 -8.02 -7.19 -13.99
C LEU A 55 -9.09 -7.93 -13.17
N ALA A 56 -9.68 -8.99 -13.75
CA ALA A 56 -10.69 -9.79 -13.07
C ALA A 56 -10.14 -10.47 -11.81
N ASN A 57 -8.89 -10.91 -11.81
CA ASN A 57 -8.23 -11.49 -10.66
C ASN A 57 -7.98 -10.46 -9.55
N MET A 58 -7.52 -9.25 -9.89
CA MET A 58 -7.34 -8.16 -8.92
C MET A 58 -8.69 -7.76 -8.31
N ALA A 59 -9.70 -7.55 -9.13
CA ALA A 59 -11.05 -7.24 -8.67
C ALA A 59 -11.63 -8.34 -7.75
N LYS A 60 -11.36 -9.60 -8.06
CA LYS A 60 -11.77 -10.73 -7.19
C LYS A 60 -11.11 -10.66 -5.81
N VAL A 61 -9.84 -10.29 -5.70
CA VAL A 61 -9.17 -10.12 -4.39
C VAL A 61 -9.81 -8.99 -3.61
N ILE A 62 -9.99 -7.82 -4.24
CA ILE A 62 -10.62 -6.64 -3.63
C ILE A 62 -12.04 -6.98 -3.15
N ARG A 63 -12.83 -7.68 -3.98
CA ARG A 63 -14.16 -8.16 -3.59
C ARG A 63 -14.12 -9.11 -2.42
N SER A 64 -13.19 -10.05 -2.40
CA SER A 64 -13.03 -11.02 -1.31
C SER A 64 -12.66 -10.33 0.02
N MET A 65 -11.82 -9.28 -0.01
CA MET A 65 -11.54 -8.46 1.17
C MET A 65 -12.81 -7.75 1.68
N ARG A 66 -13.62 -7.21 0.75
CA ARG A 66 -14.91 -6.60 1.09
C ARG A 66 -15.84 -7.59 1.77
N ASP A 67 -15.94 -8.82 1.24
CA ASP A 67 -16.84 -9.84 1.77
C ASP A 67 -16.43 -10.28 3.18
N ASP A 68 -15.13 -10.39 3.45
CA ASP A 68 -14.61 -10.70 4.78
C ASP A 68 -14.79 -9.56 5.80
N ASN A 69 -14.64 -8.32 5.37
CA ASN A 69 -14.74 -7.15 6.23
C ASN A 69 -16.19 -6.60 6.32
N GLY A 70 -17.13 -7.14 5.54
CA GLY A 70 -18.48 -6.63 5.40
C GLY A 70 -18.57 -5.25 4.72
N ARG A 71 -17.44 -4.73 4.23
CA ARG A 71 -17.32 -3.41 3.58
C ARG A 71 -16.09 -3.32 2.71
N TYR A 72 -16.13 -2.50 1.67
CA TYR A 72 -14.94 -2.12 0.91
C TYR A 72 -13.97 -1.28 1.75
N HIS A 73 -12.71 -1.27 1.34
CA HIS A 73 -11.73 -0.34 1.89
C HIS A 73 -12.18 1.10 1.61
N THR A 74 -12.11 1.96 2.63
CA THR A 74 -12.34 3.40 2.49
C THR A 74 -11.22 4.02 1.63
N ILE A 75 -10.01 3.54 1.88
CA ILE A 75 -8.77 3.91 1.19
C ILE A 75 -8.04 2.61 0.82
N LEU A 76 -7.62 2.48 -0.42
CA LEU A 76 -6.77 1.39 -0.90
C LEU A 76 -5.63 1.98 -1.72
N GLY A 77 -4.43 2.02 -1.13
CA GLY A 77 -3.19 2.29 -1.86
C GLY A 77 -2.83 1.11 -2.74
N VAL A 78 -2.32 1.36 -3.94
CA VAL A 78 -1.86 0.33 -4.86
C VAL A 78 -0.52 0.71 -5.47
N SER A 79 0.26 -0.28 -5.86
CA SER A 79 1.52 -0.12 -6.59
C SER A 79 1.64 -1.08 -7.75
N GLU A 80 2.67 -0.87 -8.57
CA GLU A 80 2.92 -1.63 -9.80
C GLU A 80 1.74 -1.56 -10.76
N ILE A 81 1.22 -0.37 -10.93
CA ILE A 81 0.28 -0.01 -12.00
C ILE A 81 1.01 0.84 -13.04
N GLU A 82 0.66 0.68 -14.28
CA GLU A 82 1.32 1.39 -15.37
C GLU A 82 0.81 2.83 -15.50
N ASN A 83 -0.48 3.01 -15.57
CA ASN A 83 -1.10 4.29 -15.87
C ASN A 83 -2.52 4.41 -15.30
N ARG A 84 -3.17 5.56 -15.53
CA ARG A 84 -4.53 5.80 -15.08
C ARG A 84 -5.56 4.86 -15.75
N MET A 85 -5.35 4.50 -17.02
CA MET A 85 -6.30 3.67 -17.78
C MET A 85 -6.45 2.29 -17.13
N VAL A 86 -5.36 1.63 -16.73
CA VAL A 86 -5.44 0.32 -16.07
C VAL A 86 -6.21 0.39 -14.74
N LEU A 87 -6.17 1.52 -14.04
CA LEU A 87 -6.95 1.75 -12.82
C LEU A 87 -8.43 1.97 -13.12
N GLU A 88 -8.77 2.72 -14.17
CA GLU A 88 -10.15 2.92 -14.63
C GLU A 88 -10.76 1.58 -15.05
N ASP A 89 -10.02 0.75 -15.79
CA ASP A 89 -10.44 -0.60 -16.17
C ASP A 89 -10.59 -1.53 -14.95
N LEU A 90 -9.74 -1.37 -13.93
CA LEU A 90 -9.83 -2.15 -12.68
C LEU A 90 -11.08 -1.77 -11.89
N VAL A 91 -11.33 -0.49 -11.62
CA VAL A 91 -12.47 -0.07 -10.81
C VAL A 91 -13.81 -0.31 -11.53
N ALA A 92 -13.80 -0.38 -12.85
CA ALA A 92 -14.97 -0.73 -13.68
C ALA A 92 -15.29 -2.22 -13.71
N GLN A 93 -14.40 -3.09 -13.16
CA GLN A 93 -14.68 -4.52 -13.15
C GLN A 93 -16.01 -4.85 -12.45
N PRO A 94 -16.88 -5.68 -13.03
CA PRO A 94 -18.21 -5.98 -12.48
C PRO A 94 -18.19 -6.46 -11.02
N ALA A 95 -17.10 -7.11 -10.60
CA ALA A 95 -16.96 -7.61 -9.24
C ALA A 95 -16.83 -6.51 -8.18
N ILE A 96 -16.39 -5.29 -8.55
CA ILE A 96 -16.12 -4.18 -7.63
C ILE A 96 -16.68 -2.84 -8.08
N ALA A 97 -17.36 -2.76 -9.20
CA ALA A 97 -17.94 -1.50 -9.72
C ALA A 97 -18.90 -0.84 -8.70
N ASP A 98 -19.57 -1.63 -7.86
CA ASP A 98 -20.41 -1.16 -6.76
C ASP A 98 -19.63 -0.48 -5.62
N ALA A 99 -18.31 -0.59 -5.60
CA ALA A 99 -17.47 0.16 -4.67
C ALA A 99 -17.44 1.66 -4.97
N ASN A 100 -17.67 2.05 -6.22
CA ASN A 100 -17.62 3.45 -6.70
C ASN A 100 -16.29 4.13 -6.36
N TYR A 101 -15.17 3.42 -6.53
CA TYR A 101 -13.85 3.98 -6.23
C TYR A 101 -13.51 5.15 -7.15
N GLN A 102 -13.02 6.23 -6.53
CA GLN A 102 -12.34 7.32 -7.22
C GLN A 102 -10.84 7.10 -7.18
N ILE A 103 -10.12 7.65 -8.15
CA ILE A 103 -8.70 7.40 -8.39
C ILE A 103 -7.89 8.67 -8.22
N VAL A 104 -6.80 8.61 -7.43
CA VAL A 104 -5.73 9.61 -7.42
C VAL A 104 -4.46 8.94 -7.94
N HIS A 105 -3.92 9.44 -9.04
CA HIS A 105 -2.74 8.92 -9.72
C HIS A 105 -2.01 10.04 -10.45
N TYR A 106 -0.70 9.93 -10.50
CA TYR A 106 0.22 10.74 -11.30
C TYR A 106 1.19 9.81 -12.01
N ASP A 107 1.46 10.07 -13.28
CA ASP A 107 2.51 9.39 -14.02
C ASP A 107 3.87 9.81 -13.46
N GLY A 108 4.69 8.83 -13.15
CA GLY A 108 6.00 9.02 -12.51
C GLY A 108 7.19 8.79 -13.45
N PRO A 109 8.41 9.08 -12.96
CA PRO A 109 9.63 8.97 -13.75
C PRO A 109 10.23 7.56 -13.80
N ASP A 110 9.60 6.53 -13.23
CA ASP A 110 10.09 5.15 -13.28
C ASP A 110 10.27 4.69 -14.73
N ARG A 111 11.43 4.08 -15.04
CA ARG A 111 11.76 3.71 -16.40
C ARG A 111 10.93 2.55 -16.95
N ARG A 112 10.44 1.67 -16.08
CA ARG A 112 9.55 0.57 -16.49
C ARG A 112 8.12 1.05 -16.70
N GLY A 113 7.79 2.27 -16.21
CA GLY A 113 6.45 2.81 -16.27
C GLY A 113 5.53 2.29 -15.16
N VAL A 114 6.07 1.85 -14.02
CA VAL A 114 5.22 1.46 -12.89
C VAL A 114 5.10 2.59 -11.88
N ASP A 115 3.89 2.82 -11.41
CA ASP A 115 3.53 3.90 -10.51
C ASP A 115 2.83 3.39 -9.25
N VAL A 116 2.47 4.34 -8.39
CA VAL A 116 1.60 4.16 -7.23
C VAL A 116 0.32 4.96 -7.41
N ALA A 117 -0.76 4.50 -6.80
CA ALA A 117 -2.03 5.21 -6.82
C ALA A 117 -2.82 4.99 -5.53
N LEU A 118 -3.87 5.79 -5.37
CA LEU A 118 -4.80 5.64 -4.26
C LEU A 118 -6.23 5.60 -4.79
N LEU A 119 -6.94 4.55 -4.40
CA LEU A 119 -8.37 4.38 -4.63
C LEU A 119 -9.13 4.76 -3.36
N TYR A 120 -10.19 5.56 -3.47
CA TYR A 120 -10.98 5.95 -2.30
C TYR A 120 -12.48 5.92 -2.56
N LYS A 121 -13.24 5.72 -1.50
CA LYS A 121 -14.70 5.79 -1.51
C LYS A 121 -15.18 7.22 -1.22
N PRO A 122 -15.79 7.92 -2.18
CA PRO A 122 -16.21 9.32 -2.00
C PRO A 122 -17.29 9.50 -0.92
N GLU A 123 -18.04 8.45 -0.59
CA GLU A 123 -19.03 8.49 0.48
C GLU A 123 -18.42 8.45 1.89
N GLN A 124 -17.12 8.10 2.01
CA GLN A 124 -16.43 7.92 3.29
C GLN A 124 -15.19 8.82 3.43
N PHE A 125 -14.63 9.26 2.32
CA PHE A 125 -13.46 10.14 2.29
C PHE A 125 -13.74 11.35 1.42
N THR A 126 -13.62 12.53 2.01
CA THR A 126 -13.71 13.80 1.29
C THR A 126 -12.31 14.23 0.88
N PHE A 127 -12.01 14.14 -0.41
CA PHE A 127 -10.74 14.56 -0.99
C PHE A 127 -10.56 16.09 -0.88
N ILE A 128 -9.36 16.56 -0.56
CA ILE A 128 -8.98 17.96 -0.47
C ILE A 128 -7.87 18.29 -1.49
N GLU A 129 -6.73 17.64 -1.39
CA GLU A 129 -5.57 17.88 -2.24
C GLU A 129 -4.71 16.62 -2.39
N SER A 130 -3.87 16.57 -3.41
CA SER A 130 -2.87 15.53 -3.59
C SER A 130 -1.60 16.11 -4.21
N GLU A 131 -0.49 15.41 -4.03
CA GLU A 131 0.82 15.80 -4.52
C GLU A 131 1.61 14.56 -4.94
N SER A 132 2.30 14.64 -6.09
CA SER A 132 3.38 13.74 -6.45
C SER A 132 4.68 14.32 -5.90
N ILE A 133 5.25 13.67 -4.90
CA ILE A 133 6.47 14.13 -4.22
C ILE A 133 7.65 13.46 -4.92
N PRO A 134 8.52 14.25 -5.62
CA PRO A 134 9.62 13.68 -6.37
C PRO A 134 10.66 12.99 -5.47
N PHE A 135 11.20 11.86 -5.97
CA PHE A 135 12.36 11.25 -5.37
C PHE A 135 13.60 12.06 -5.75
N THR A 136 14.24 12.71 -4.77
CA THR A 136 15.43 13.54 -4.96
C THR A 136 16.54 13.14 -4.00
N PHE A 137 17.81 13.46 -4.35
CA PHE A 137 18.98 13.20 -3.49
C PHE A 137 19.38 14.42 -2.66
N GLU A 138 18.87 15.60 -3.00
CA GLU A 138 19.20 16.84 -2.35
C GLU A 138 18.73 16.92 -0.90
N GLY A 139 19.55 17.51 -0.03
CA GLY A 139 19.17 17.74 1.38
C GLY A 139 19.15 16.49 2.26
N SER A 140 19.89 15.44 1.87
CA SER A 140 20.09 14.23 2.66
C SER A 140 21.55 14.07 3.05
N ASP A 141 21.79 13.53 4.24
CA ASP A 141 23.11 13.15 4.75
C ASP A 141 23.50 11.71 4.36
N ILE A 142 22.62 10.99 3.66
CA ILE A 142 22.88 9.62 3.20
C ILE A 142 23.94 9.63 2.09
N ASP A 143 24.89 8.69 2.17
CA ASP A 143 25.92 8.53 1.13
C ASP A 143 25.34 7.83 -0.12
N PHE A 144 25.45 8.49 -1.27
CA PHE A 144 25.03 7.99 -2.59
C PHE A 144 26.20 7.89 -3.56
N SER A 145 27.45 7.83 -3.06
CA SER A 145 28.65 7.81 -3.90
C SER A 145 28.73 6.61 -4.87
N ASP A 146 27.98 5.53 -4.61
CA ASP A 146 27.85 4.35 -5.45
C ASP A 146 26.69 4.41 -6.45
N ILE A 147 25.91 5.51 -6.45
CA ILE A 147 24.72 5.72 -7.28
C ILE A 147 24.98 6.82 -8.31
N ASP A 148 24.62 6.55 -9.55
CA ASP A 148 24.55 7.58 -10.58
C ASP A 148 23.24 8.39 -10.41
N THR A 149 23.31 9.43 -9.59
CA THR A 149 22.15 10.25 -9.21
C THR A 149 21.54 11.01 -10.37
N ASP A 150 22.32 11.31 -11.41
CA ASP A 150 21.83 12.02 -12.60
C ASP A 150 20.95 11.12 -13.48
N TYR A 151 21.22 9.82 -13.47
CA TYR A 151 20.51 8.83 -14.27
C TYR A 151 19.52 7.98 -13.46
N PHE A 152 19.57 7.99 -12.15
CA PHE A 152 18.64 7.22 -11.31
C PHE A 152 17.23 7.77 -11.47
N ARG A 153 16.27 6.88 -11.76
CA ARG A 153 14.84 7.19 -11.83
C ARG A 153 14.07 6.10 -11.11
N THR A 154 13.13 6.50 -10.27
CA THR A 154 12.23 5.61 -9.53
C THR A 154 10.88 6.29 -9.36
N ARG A 155 9.95 5.64 -8.70
CA ARG A 155 8.61 6.17 -8.44
C ARG A 155 8.65 7.35 -7.50
N ASP A 156 7.84 8.34 -7.79
CA ASP A 156 7.50 9.39 -6.85
C ASP A 156 6.64 8.85 -5.71
N ILE A 157 6.54 9.60 -4.62
CA ILE A 157 5.67 9.28 -3.49
C ILE A 157 4.36 10.02 -3.68
N LEU A 158 3.24 9.30 -3.67
CA LEU A 158 1.92 9.94 -3.74
C LEU A 158 1.46 10.35 -2.35
N MET A 159 1.19 11.65 -2.15
CA MET A 159 0.47 12.15 -0.98
C MET A 159 -0.97 12.50 -1.35
N VAL A 160 -1.93 12.06 -0.52
CA VAL A 160 -3.35 12.41 -0.66
C VAL A 160 -3.90 12.87 0.68
N HIS A 161 -4.43 14.09 0.72
CA HIS A 161 -5.01 14.70 1.91
C HIS A 161 -6.53 14.86 1.75
N GLY A 162 -7.24 14.58 2.82
CA GLY A 162 -8.68 14.75 2.89
C GLY A 162 -9.22 14.48 4.29
N THR A 163 -10.53 14.19 4.41
CA THR A 163 -11.14 13.91 5.70
C THR A 163 -11.93 12.60 5.71
N ILE A 164 -11.85 11.89 6.84
CA ILE A 164 -12.72 10.77 7.19
C ILE A 164 -13.49 11.16 8.45
N ALA A 165 -14.82 11.12 8.41
CA ALA A 165 -15.70 11.52 9.52
C ALA A 165 -15.36 12.90 10.12
N GLY A 166 -14.93 13.85 9.26
CA GLY A 166 -14.56 15.21 9.65
C GLY A 166 -13.15 15.39 10.23
N GLU A 167 -12.37 14.32 10.36
CA GLU A 167 -10.99 14.38 10.83
C GLU A 167 -10.00 14.35 9.65
N HIS A 168 -8.96 15.18 9.69
CA HIS A 168 -7.95 15.27 8.65
C HIS A 168 -7.06 14.05 8.59
N PHE A 169 -6.85 13.53 7.37
CA PHE A 169 -5.94 12.44 7.06
C PHE A 169 -5.02 12.80 5.91
N ALA A 170 -3.76 12.41 6.01
CA ALA A 170 -2.85 12.34 4.87
C ALA A 170 -2.40 10.88 4.66
N PHE A 171 -2.52 10.41 3.43
CA PHE A 171 -2.08 9.09 2.99
C PHE A 171 -0.86 9.26 2.10
N TYR A 172 0.21 8.54 2.41
CA TYR A 172 1.40 8.43 1.58
C TYR A 172 1.40 7.04 0.97
N VAL A 173 1.43 6.94 -0.35
CA VAL A 173 1.56 5.67 -1.06
C VAL A 173 2.94 5.62 -1.68
N MET A 174 3.70 4.57 -1.34
CA MET A 174 5.10 4.40 -1.71
C MET A 174 5.32 3.05 -2.40
N HIS A 175 6.27 3.02 -3.32
CA HIS A 175 6.90 1.80 -3.80
C HIS A 175 8.40 2.05 -3.88
N LEU A 176 9.12 1.74 -2.81
CA LEU A 176 10.53 2.03 -2.66
C LEU A 176 11.39 1.13 -3.57
N PRO A 177 12.63 1.54 -3.87
CA PRO A 177 13.53 0.77 -4.74
C PRO A 177 13.75 -0.65 -4.27
N SER A 178 13.70 -1.62 -5.22
CA SER A 178 13.79 -3.03 -4.92
C SER A 178 15.18 -3.46 -4.41
N ARG A 179 15.25 -4.65 -3.79
CA ARG A 179 16.50 -5.28 -3.32
C ARG A 179 17.28 -6.03 -4.40
N VAL A 180 16.95 -5.86 -5.68
CA VAL A 180 17.64 -6.56 -6.77
C VAL A 180 19.14 -6.32 -6.70
N GLY A 181 19.93 -7.40 -6.70
CA GLY A 181 21.37 -7.36 -6.58
C GLY A 181 21.91 -7.05 -5.18
N GLY A 182 21.06 -7.09 -4.12
CA GLY A 182 21.47 -6.81 -2.75
C GLY A 182 21.77 -5.34 -2.47
N LYS A 183 21.38 -4.45 -3.39
CA LYS A 183 21.65 -3.01 -3.33
C LYS A 183 20.41 -2.21 -2.92
N GLY A 184 20.55 -0.90 -2.82
CA GLY A 184 19.43 0.04 -2.70
C GLY A 184 18.96 0.31 -1.26
N GLY A 185 19.68 -0.12 -0.22
CA GLY A 185 19.37 0.25 1.16
C GLY A 185 19.30 1.77 1.33
N ASN A 186 20.34 2.49 0.92
CA ASN A 186 20.41 3.95 0.98
C ASN A 186 19.28 4.63 0.17
N LEU A 187 18.87 4.02 -0.96
CA LEU A 187 17.76 4.55 -1.76
C LEU A 187 16.43 4.37 -1.05
N ARG A 188 16.20 3.24 -0.35
CA ARG A 188 14.98 3.03 0.44
C ARG A 188 14.95 3.94 1.67
N SER A 189 16.08 4.08 2.36
CA SER A 189 16.25 5.06 3.44
C SER A 189 15.93 6.48 2.96
N ARG A 190 16.40 6.86 1.75
CA ARG A 190 16.09 8.17 1.17
C ARG A 190 14.58 8.34 0.89
N GLY A 191 13.93 7.36 0.30
CA GLY A 191 12.49 7.42 0.05
C GLY A 191 11.68 7.56 1.35
N ALA A 192 12.07 6.81 2.38
CA ALA A 192 11.48 6.92 3.72
C ALA A 192 11.69 8.30 4.35
N GLU A 193 12.92 8.86 4.24
CA GLU A 193 13.26 10.21 4.72
C GLU A 193 12.44 11.31 4.02
N ILE A 194 12.25 11.22 2.69
CA ILE A 194 11.42 12.15 1.93
C ILE A 194 9.98 12.13 2.44
N ALA A 195 9.39 10.92 2.58
CA ALA A 195 8.03 10.76 3.09
C ALA A 195 7.89 11.30 4.51
N TYR A 196 8.82 10.97 5.40
CA TYR A 196 8.83 11.44 6.77
C TYR A 196 8.91 12.96 6.87
N ASN A 197 9.87 13.58 6.17
CA ASN A 197 10.04 15.02 6.21
C ASN A 197 8.80 15.76 5.67
N HIS A 198 8.16 15.22 4.63
CA HIS A 198 6.90 15.78 4.12
C HIS A 198 5.77 15.60 5.14
N ALA A 199 5.66 14.43 5.77
CA ALA A 199 4.66 14.15 6.80
C ALA A 199 4.78 15.09 8.00
N MET A 200 6.01 15.42 8.42
CA MET A 200 6.23 16.38 9.51
C MET A 200 5.75 17.79 9.14
N ARG A 201 5.97 18.23 7.90
CA ARG A 201 5.40 19.52 7.42
C ARG A 201 3.86 19.51 7.39
N MET A 202 3.25 18.38 7.02
CA MET A 202 1.79 18.23 7.08
C MET A 202 1.27 18.27 8.53
N MET A 203 1.99 17.69 9.50
CA MET A 203 1.63 17.79 10.91
C MET A 203 1.72 19.21 11.46
N GLU A 204 2.67 20.00 10.97
CA GLU A 204 2.81 21.43 11.31
C GLU A 204 1.68 22.27 10.70
N LYS A 205 1.36 22.00 9.41
CA LYS A 205 0.29 22.72 8.66
C LYS A 205 -1.10 22.39 9.19
N TYR A 206 -1.34 21.15 9.59
CA TYR A 206 -2.63 20.66 10.08
C TYR A 206 -2.48 19.98 11.44
N PRO A 207 -2.46 20.72 12.56
CA PRO A 207 -2.38 20.13 13.89
C PRO A 207 -3.45 19.05 14.12
N GLY A 208 -3.02 17.89 14.60
CA GLY A 208 -3.92 16.75 14.83
C GLY A 208 -4.19 15.87 13.60
N ILE A 209 -3.63 16.19 12.41
CA ILE A 209 -3.76 15.35 11.22
C ILE A 209 -3.30 13.92 11.49
N LYS A 210 -4.08 12.97 11.05
CA LYS A 210 -3.74 11.54 11.10
C LYS A 210 -3.04 11.16 9.80
N ILE A 211 -1.90 10.48 9.91
CA ILE A 211 -1.08 10.12 8.76
C ILE A 211 -0.95 8.60 8.68
N VAL A 212 -1.13 8.07 7.48
CA VAL A 212 -0.86 6.66 7.15
C VAL A 212 0.15 6.63 6.02
N ALA A 213 1.36 6.14 6.31
CA ALA A 213 2.38 5.85 5.31
C ALA A 213 2.27 4.37 4.92
N MET A 214 1.89 4.10 3.68
CA MET A 214 1.65 2.74 3.19
C MET A 214 2.39 2.48 1.90
N GLY A 215 2.71 1.23 1.64
CA GLY A 215 3.36 0.87 0.39
C GLY A 215 4.06 -0.47 0.41
N ASP A 216 4.62 -0.82 -0.75
CA ASP A 216 5.68 -1.81 -0.88
C ASP A 216 7.00 -1.11 -0.56
N MET A 217 7.46 -1.30 0.66
CA MET A 217 8.67 -0.64 1.16
C MET A 217 9.94 -1.33 0.66
N ASN A 218 9.83 -2.53 0.06
CA ASN A 218 10.96 -3.38 -0.31
C ASN A 218 11.97 -3.63 0.84
N ASP A 219 11.55 -3.32 2.05
CA ASP A 219 12.28 -3.54 3.31
C ASP A 219 11.33 -4.11 4.36
N ASP A 220 11.86 -4.91 5.27
CA ASP A 220 11.11 -5.42 6.41
C ASP A 220 10.89 -4.32 7.48
N PRO A 221 9.88 -4.45 8.34
CA PRO A 221 9.55 -3.44 9.36
C PRO A 221 10.69 -3.06 10.30
N PHE A 222 11.70 -3.90 10.45
CA PHE A 222 12.88 -3.66 11.30
C PHE A 222 14.10 -3.10 10.55
N ASP A 223 14.03 -2.98 9.21
CA ASP A 223 15.12 -2.42 8.43
C ASP A 223 15.26 -0.92 8.67
N GLU A 224 16.46 -0.42 8.43
CA GLU A 224 16.88 0.95 8.74
C GLU A 224 15.94 2.01 8.13
N SER A 225 15.50 1.81 6.88
CA SER A 225 14.56 2.71 6.21
C SER A 225 13.25 2.89 6.99
N MET A 226 12.75 1.83 7.60
CA MET A 226 11.50 1.85 8.39
C MET A 226 11.73 2.28 9.83
N ALA A 227 12.78 1.76 10.48
CA ALA A 227 13.03 2.00 11.90
C ALA A 227 13.61 3.40 12.17
N GLU A 228 14.59 3.85 11.33
CA GLU A 228 15.33 5.08 11.57
C GLU A 228 14.84 6.24 10.70
N TYR A 229 14.57 6.02 9.41
CA TYR A 229 14.19 7.10 8.49
C TYR A 229 12.69 7.37 8.44
N LEU A 230 11.84 6.37 8.64
CA LEU A 230 10.38 6.55 8.80
C LEU A 230 9.95 6.58 10.27
N HIS A 231 10.90 6.43 11.21
CA HIS A 231 10.67 6.46 12.65
C HIS A 231 9.60 5.45 13.11
N GLY A 232 9.61 4.23 12.56
CA GLY A 232 8.69 3.16 12.91
C GLY A 232 8.99 2.59 14.31
N ARG A 233 7.96 2.46 15.16
CA ARG A 233 8.04 1.87 16.50
C ARG A 233 7.17 0.64 16.58
N GLU A 234 7.59 -0.32 17.42
CA GLU A 234 6.93 -1.62 17.54
C GLU A 234 5.68 -1.58 18.42
N THR A 235 5.73 -0.82 19.49
CA THR A 235 4.64 -0.75 20.47
C THR A 235 4.09 0.66 20.60
N LEU A 236 2.80 0.77 20.96
CA LEU A 236 2.18 2.09 21.18
C LEU A 236 2.87 2.87 22.30
N GLY A 237 3.48 2.18 23.29
CA GLY A 237 4.19 2.82 24.38
C GLY A 237 5.53 3.46 23.97
N GLU A 238 6.09 3.09 22.82
CA GLU A 238 7.33 3.67 22.28
C GLU A 238 7.07 4.85 21.36
N VAL A 239 5.81 5.09 20.96
CA VAL A 239 5.46 6.13 19.99
C VAL A 239 5.53 7.51 20.62
N GLY A 240 6.55 8.27 20.27
CA GLY A 240 6.67 9.69 20.57
C GLY A 240 5.89 10.58 19.60
N PRO A 241 5.83 11.91 19.85
CA PRO A 241 5.04 12.85 19.05
C PRO A 241 5.38 12.89 17.55
N ARG A 242 6.60 12.52 17.19
CA ARG A 242 7.12 12.52 15.81
C ARG A 242 7.37 11.12 15.26
N ASP A 243 6.96 10.07 15.97
CA ASP A 243 7.14 8.70 15.57
C ASP A 243 5.89 8.14 14.86
N PHE A 244 6.11 7.04 14.14
CA PHE A 244 5.07 6.21 13.56
C PHE A 244 5.00 4.88 14.31
N PHE A 245 3.81 4.40 14.55
CA PHE A 245 3.57 3.03 14.97
C PHE A 245 3.56 2.11 13.75
N ASN A 246 4.39 1.05 13.77
CA ASN A 246 4.41 0.04 12.72
C ASN A 246 3.78 -1.27 13.22
N PRO A 247 2.50 -1.54 12.92
CA PRO A 247 1.79 -2.71 13.39
C PRO A 247 2.32 -4.03 12.81
N PHE A 248 3.20 -3.99 11.82
CA PHE A 248 3.75 -5.17 11.15
C PHE A 248 5.04 -5.69 11.79
N LEU A 249 5.70 -4.90 12.67
CA LEU A 249 6.89 -5.33 13.41
C LEU A 249 6.65 -6.57 14.26
N THR A 250 5.56 -6.62 15.02
CA THR A 250 5.19 -7.82 15.78
C THR A 250 4.86 -8.99 14.86
N MET A 251 4.20 -8.72 13.73
CA MET A 251 3.76 -9.76 12.80
C MET A 251 4.95 -10.48 12.12
N ILE A 252 5.98 -9.74 11.71
CA ILE A 252 7.17 -10.36 11.10
C ILE A 252 7.95 -11.20 12.12
N LYS A 253 8.04 -10.76 13.37
CA LYS A 253 8.65 -11.52 14.47
C LYS A 253 7.90 -12.83 14.74
N ASP A 254 6.59 -12.85 14.51
CA ASP A 254 5.76 -14.05 14.63
C ASP A 254 5.79 -14.95 13.35
N GLY A 255 6.67 -14.63 12.41
CA GLY A 255 6.91 -15.44 11.20
C GLY A 255 5.85 -15.24 10.10
N MET A 256 5.09 -14.14 10.15
CA MET A 256 4.14 -13.78 9.09
C MET A 256 4.87 -13.07 7.95
N GLY A 257 4.26 -13.07 6.75
CA GLY A 257 4.79 -12.37 5.59
C GLY A 257 3.73 -12.02 4.57
N SER A 258 3.93 -10.90 3.89
CA SER A 258 3.11 -10.48 2.74
C SER A 258 3.62 -11.04 1.42
N LEU A 259 4.89 -11.38 1.36
CA LEU A 259 5.53 -12.06 0.22
C LEU A 259 6.51 -13.13 0.71
N CYS A 260 6.92 -14.01 -0.21
CA CYS A 260 7.91 -15.02 0.09
C CYS A 260 8.90 -15.16 -1.08
N TYR A 261 10.18 -14.98 -0.79
CA TYR A 261 11.26 -15.14 -1.75
C TYR A 261 12.30 -16.14 -1.23
N GLN A 262 12.64 -17.15 -2.04
CA GLN A 262 13.61 -18.19 -1.69
C GLN A 262 13.40 -18.88 -0.32
N GLY A 263 12.15 -19.05 0.09
CA GLY A 263 11.79 -19.65 1.38
C GLY A 263 11.70 -18.69 2.53
N GLN A 264 12.12 -17.46 2.36
CA GLN A 264 12.05 -16.42 3.39
C GLN A 264 10.79 -15.58 3.23
N TRP A 265 10.00 -15.48 4.28
CA TRP A 265 8.86 -14.58 4.38
C TRP A 265 9.31 -13.20 4.82
N SER A 266 8.78 -12.17 4.16
CA SER A 266 9.02 -10.76 4.46
C SER A 266 7.70 -9.99 4.48
N ILE A 267 7.67 -8.84 5.15
CA ILE A 267 6.52 -7.92 5.13
C ILE A 267 7.00 -6.61 4.50
N TYR A 268 7.00 -6.53 3.18
CA TYR A 268 7.32 -5.28 2.48
C TYR A 268 6.10 -4.38 2.34
N ASP A 269 4.90 -4.98 2.36
CA ASP A 269 3.62 -4.27 2.25
C ASP A 269 3.17 -3.80 3.63
N GLN A 270 3.45 -2.55 3.98
CA GLN A 270 3.28 -2.01 5.32
C GLN A 270 2.34 -0.80 5.34
N LEU A 271 1.72 -0.54 6.49
CA LEU A 271 0.98 0.67 6.80
C LEU A 271 1.44 1.16 8.18
N LEU A 272 2.24 2.22 8.21
CA LEU A 272 2.67 2.88 9.45
C LEU A 272 1.72 4.05 9.74
N VAL A 273 1.39 4.27 10.99
CA VAL A 273 0.49 5.35 11.41
C VAL A 273 1.17 6.30 12.37
N ASN A 274 0.98 7.62 12.19
CA ASN A 274 1.60 8.60 13.08
C ASN A 274 1.00 8.59 14.49
N SER A 275 1.64 9.29 15.42
CA SER A 275 1.22 9.40 16.81
C SER A 275 -0.23 9.88 16.99
N ASN A 276 -0.71 10.79 16.13
CA ASN A 276 -2.09 11.31 16.20
C ASN A 276 -3.15 10.24 15.91
N LEU A 277 -2.83 9.21 15.13
CA LEU A 277 -3.72 8.07 14.91
C LEU A 277 -3.44 6.93 15.89
N ALA A 278 -2.16 6.62 16.15
CA ALA A 278 -1.76 5.54 17.04
C ALA A 278 -2.25 5.76 18.47
N LEU A 279 -2.19 7.02 18.96
CA LEU A 279 -2.52 7.43 20.31
C LEU A 279 -3.76 8.34 20.33
N ALA A 280 -4.68 8.18 19.37
CA ALA A 280 -5.85 9.04 19.25
C ALA A 280 -6.69 9.08 20.54
N PRO A 281 -7.16 10.26 20.97
CA PRO A 281 -7.97 10.41 22.18
C PRO A 281 -9.37 9.81 22.01
N ASP A 282 -10.08 9.66 23.12
CA ASP A 282 -11.48 9.24 23.12
C ASP A 282 -12.36 10.19 22.29
N GLY A 283 -13.31 9.62 21.56
CA GLY A 283 -14.18 10.37 20.63
C GLY A 283 -13.55 10.66 19.26
N GLY A 284 -12.26 10.41 19.05
CA GLY A 284 -11.60 10.46 17.76
C GLY A 284 -11.62 9.11 17.01
N LEU A 285 -11.22 9.14 15.73
CA LEU A 285 -10.93 7.92 14.99
C LEU A 285 -9.69 7.23 15.57
N LYS A 286 -9.84 5.98 15.99
CA LYS A 286 -8.81 5.16 16.63
C LYS A 286 -8.42 3.97 15.79
N LEU A 287 -7.15 3.60 15.87
CA LEU A 287 -6.65 2.34 15.34
C LEU A 287 -7.21 1.16 16.17
N MET A 288 -7.72 0.14 15.48
CA MET A 288 -8.36 -1.02 16.10
C MET A 288 -7.41 -2.22 16.13
N GLN A 289 -7.40 -2.94 17.26
CA GLN A 289 -6.85 -4.29 17.27
C GLN A 289 -7.75 -5.25 16.49
N ILE A 290 -7.14 -6.02 15.61
CA ILE A 290 -7.80 -7.04 14.81
C ILE A 290 -7.21 -8.37 15.25
N ASN A 291 -8.02 -9.37 15.57
CA ASN A 291 -7.61 -10.74 15.91
C ASN A 291 -6.27 -10.90 16.67
N LYS A 292 -6.24 -11.63 17.75
CA LYS A 292 -5.04 -11.99 18.51
C LYS A 292 -4.16 -10.81 18.97
N GLY A 293 -4.68 -9.59 19.01
CA GLY A 293 -3.94 -8.41 19.48
C GLY A 293 -3.17 -7.64 18.41
N TYR A 294 -3.19 -8.05 17.13
CA TYR A 294 -2.56 -7.29 16.06
C TYR A 294 -3.41 -6.10 15.62
N TYR A 295 -2.75 -5.01 15.25
CA TYR A 295 -3.36 -3.82 14.64
C TYR A 295 -3.33 -3.86 13.12
N GLY A 296 -2.37 -4.57 12.55
CA GLY A 296 -2.26 -4.83 11.12
C GLY A 296 -2.86 -6.18 10.73
N ARG A 297 -3.12 -6.35 9.45
CA ARG A 297 -3.52 -7.64 8.88
C ARG A 297 -2.90 -7.86 7.52
N ILE A 298 -2.44 -9.10 7.29
CA ILE A 298 -2.05 -9.61 5.98
C ILE A 298 -3.23 -10.45 5.48
N TYR A 299 -3.82 -10.05 4.34
CA TYR A 299 -4.96 -10.73 3.77
C TYR A 299 -4.52 -11.92 2.93
N LYS A 300 -4.65 -13.11 3.48
CA LYS A 300 -4.18 -14.35 2.88
C LYS A 300 -5.32 -15.35 2.79
N LYS A 301 -5.73 -15.68 1.55
CA LYS A 301 -6.77 -16.68 1.28
C LYS A 301 -6.24 -17.83 0.44
N ARG A 302 -6.82 -19.00 0.62
CA ARG A 302 -6.38 -20.23 -0.06
C ARG A 302 -6.35 -20.10 -1.60
N PHE A 303 -7.25 -19.33 -2.18
CA PHE A 303 -7.30 -19.13 -3.63
C PHE A 303 -6.14 -18.26 -4.15
N MET A 304 -5.56 -17.41 -3.28
CA MET A 304 -4.44 -16.53 -3.61
C MET A 304 -3.07 -17.22 -3.42
N MET A 305 -3.06 -18.50 -3.09
CA MET A 305 -1.82 -19.22 -2.78
C MET A 305 -1.55 -20.32 -3.80
N THR A 306 -0.27 -20.54 -4.08
CA THR A 306 0.22 -21.70 -4.83
C THR A 306 -0.15 -22.98 -4.08
N LYS A 307 -0.79 -23.92 -4.79
CA LYS A 307 -1.44 -25.09 -4.16
C LYS A 307 -0.49 -26.25 -3.90
N SER A 308 0.59 -26.36 -4.68
CA SER A 308 1.50 -27.52 -4.66
C SER A 308 2.92 -27.16 -5.10
N GLY A 309 3.84 -28.12 -5.01
CA GLY A 309 5.25 -27.95 -5.39
C GLY A 309 6.06 -27.17 -4.35
N GLN A 310 7.26 -26.77 -4.74
CA GLN A 310 8.22 -26.07 -3.88
C GLN A 310 7.71 -24.69 -3.40
N TYR A 311 6.81 -24.07 -4.14
CA TYR A 311 6.22 -22.76 -3.82
C TYR A 311 4.86 -22.88 -3.12
N LYS A 312 4.49 -24.05 -2.59
CA LYS A 312 3.23 -24.25 -1.88
C LYS A 312 3.05 -23.24 -0.73
N GLY A 313 1.95 -22.51 -0.75
CA GLY A 313 1.64 -21.49 0.27
C GLY A 313 2.13 -20.09 -0.07
N TYR A 314 3.02 -19.91 -1.05
CA TYR A 314 3.44 -18.60 -1.54
C TYR A 314 2.28 -17.91 -2.26
N PRO A 315 2.32 -16.58 -2.36
CA PRO A 315 1.38 -15.87 -3.22
C PRO A 315 1.37 -16.47 -4.63
N LEU A 316 0.19 -16.60 -5.22
CA LEU A 316 0.03 -17.11 -6.57
C LEU A 316 0.16 -15.95 -7.55
N ARG A 317 1.35 -15.76 -8.06
CA ARG A 317 1.74 -14.68 -8.96
C ARG A 317 1.19 -14.85 -10.38
N THR A 318 1.27 -13.79 -11.16
CA THR A 318 0.78 -13.75 -12.55
C THR A 318 1.57 -14.67 -13.47
N PHE A 319 2.89 -14.66 -13.35
CA PHE A 319 3.81 -15.50 -14.12
C PHE A 319 4.67 -16.39 -13.22
N SER A 320 5.03 -17.56 -13.69
CA SER A 320 6.02 -18.43 -13.07
C SER A 320 6.91 -19.03 -14.13
N GLN A 321 8.23 -18.89 -13.98
CA GLN A 321 9.22 -19.41 -14.94
C GLN A 321 8.91 -19.02 -16.41
N GLY A 322 8.57 -17.76 -16.64
CA GLY A 322 8.22 -17.22 -17.95
C GLY A 322 6.83 -17.64 -18.49
N SER A 323 6.09 -18.47 -17.76
CA SER A 323 4.75 -18.90 -18.17
C SER A 323 3.65 -18.13 -17.44
N PHE A 324 2.63 -17.70 -18.18
CA PHE A 324 1.43 -17.10 -17.60
C PHE A 324 0.61 -18.16 -16.84
N ILE A 325 0.54 -18.05 -15.54
CA ILE A 325 -0.19 -19.00 -14.67
C ILE A 325 -1.50 -18.44 -14.13
N SER A 326 -1.87 -17.23 -14.60
CA SER A 326 -3.15 -16.59 -14.25
C SER A 326 -3.39 -16.44 -12.75
N GLY A 327 -2.34 -16.10 -12.01
CA GLY A 327 -2.42 -15.83 -10.58
C GLY A 327 -2.99 -14.45 -10.26
N TYR A 328 -2.70 -13.98 -9.07
CA TYR A 328 -3.21 -12.71 -8.54
C TYR A 328 -2.09 -11.67 -8.42
N SER A 329 -1.22 -11.84 -7.44
CA SER A 329 -0.02 -11.05 -7.21
C SER A 329 1.01 -11.89 -6.47
N ASP A 330 2.29 -11.53 -6.54
CA ASP A 330 3.34 -12.11 -5.72
C ASP A 330 3.40 -11.50 -4.30
N HIS A 331 2.45 -10.60 -4.00
CA HIS A 331 2.21 -10.02 -2.70
C HIS A 331 0.80 -10.34 -2.18
N PHE A 332 0.65 -10.44 -0.87
CA PHE A 332 -0.66 -10.44 -0.21
C PHE A 332 -1.02 -9.01 0.24
N PRO A 333 -2.28 -8.57 0.05
CA PRO A 333 -2.72 -7.27 0.54
C PRO A 333 -2.57 -7.15 2.06
N THR A 334 -2.33 -5.93 2.52
CA THR A 334 -2.27 -5.58 3.93
C THR A 334 -3.26 -4.49 4.27
N TYR A 335 -3.74 -4.45 5.51
CA TYR A 335 -4.64 -3.39 5.92
C TYR A 335 -4.67 -3.17 7.44
N ILE A 336 -5.19 -2.01 7.83
CA ILE A 336 -5.56 -1.62 9.19
C ILE A 336 -7.04 -1.25 9.23
N VAL A 337 -7.61 -1.28 10.42
CA VAL A 337 -8.99 -0.86 10.67
C VAL A 337 -8.99 0.29 11.66
N ILE A 338 -9.77 1.31 11.37
CA ILE A 338 -10.00 2.44 12.27
C ILE A 338 -11.48 2.55 12.60
N ASN A 339 -11.79 3.02 13.79
CA ASN A 339 -13.16 3.13 14.28
C ASN A 339 -13.40 4.44 15.00
N LYS A 340 -14.60 4.97 14.90
CA LYS A 340 -15.11 6.10 15.69
C LYS A 340 -16.34 5.66 16.44
N GLU A 341 -16.29 5.75 17.78
CA GLU A 341 -17.48 5.64 18.62
C GLU A 341 -18.31 6.92 18.49
N LEU A 342 -19.62 6.77 18.27
CA LEU A 342 -20.57 7.89 18.09
C LEU A 342 -21.32 8.14 19.37
#